data_6196787e20ba959a7716ef090cf53a41
#
_entry.id   6196787e20ba959a7716ef090cf53a41
#
_cell.length_a   1.000
_cell.length_b   1.000
_cell.length_c   1.000
_cell.angle_alpha   90.00
_cell.angle_beta   90.00
_cell.angle_gamma   90.00
#
_symmetry.space_group_name_H-M   'P 1'
#
loop_
_entity.id
_entity.type
_entity.pdbx_description
1 polymer ?
#
loop_
_entity_poly.entity_id
_entity_poly.type
_entity_poly.pdbx_seq_one_letter_code
_entity_poly.pdbx_strand_id
1 'polypeptide(L)'
;MLCVSHQFFDIPFEHKFILSNLELSSLTHNIVNLKNIFLKVFTSQQEYEKSGVLVAQNFLVIVSDGNQDIFHSKMFVKYIKETTYNKIRKSNVSYDDYGLPKLQQSDRFFLNTLGIVNDKNILISDFEETKGGIKTRLNVNLSNTSILEHRHDHFSAVVLIDAVIQSSIFYLSKHFHGSRWRLKSLKSKYNRFVEIVGFTTIDISKYRGVNFSDEIRIEAKIIQFGEVSSDFSVIFKSDNY
;
A
#
# COMPACT_ATOMS: atom_id res chain seq x y z
N MET A 1 10.32 1.94 -9.35
CA MET A 1 11.24 1.38 -8.33
C MET A 1 11.57 -0.09 -8.58
N LEU A 2 10.61 -0.97 -8.82
CA LEU A 2 10.88 -2.40 -9.12
C LEU A 2 11.62 -2.62 -10.45
N CYS A 3 11.39 -1.79 -11.48
CA CYS A 3 12.13 -1.87 -12.73
C CYS A 3 13.64 -1.63 -12.55
N VAL A 4 14.03 -0.74 -11.63
CA VAL A 4 15.46 -0.49 -11.31
C VAL A 4 16.08 -1.71 -10.65
N SER A 5 15.34 -2.44 -9.81
CA SER A 5 15.86 -3.63 -9.15
C SER A 5 16.14 -4.78 -10.13
N HIS A 6 15.32 -4.94 -11.18
CA HIS A 6 15.55 -5.96 -12.20
C HIS A 6 16.82 -5.74 -13.04
N GLN A 7 17.24 -4.48 -13.21
CA GLN A 7 18.44 -4.15 -13.99
C GLN A 7 19.76 -4.29 -13.22
N PHE A 8 19.71 -4.13 -11.90
CA PHE A 8 20.93 -4.02 -11.06
C PHE A 8 21.15 -5.18 -10.09
N PHE A 9 20.15 -6.03 -9.91
CA PHE A 9 20.26 -7.17 -9.02
C PHE A 9 19.90 -8.43 -9.82
N ASP A 10 20.67 -9.49 -9.69
CA ASP A 10 20.53 -10.78 -10.39
C ASP A 10 19.21 -11.47 -10.02
N ILE A 11 18.10 -10.84 -10.39
CA ILE A 11 16.76 -11.40 -10.19
C ILE A 11 16.56 -12.52 -11.21
N PRO A 12 16.18 -13.72 -10.77
CA PRO A 12 16.04 -14.85 -11.68
C PRO A 12 15.01 -14.56 -12.76
N PHE A 13 15.39 -14.77 -14.04
CA PHE A 13 14.44 -14.75 -15.14
C PHE A 13 13.36 -15.80 -14.91
N GLU A 14 12.16 -15.59 -15.44
CA GLU A 14 11.00 -16.50 -15.29
C GLU A 14 10.45 -16.62 -13.85
N HIS A 15 10.85 -15.71 -12.95
CA HIS A 15 10.28 -15.64 -11.61
C HIS A 15 9.37 -14.43 -11.48
N LYS A 16 8.25 -14.64 -10.78
CA LYS A 16 7.40 -13.56 -10.29
C LYS A 16 7.88 -13.15 -8.90
N PHE A 17 7.89 -11.87 -8.63
CA PHE A 17 8.18 -11.37 -7.30
C PHE A 17 6.89 -11.13 -6.53
N ILE A 18 6.91 -11.47 -5.25
CA ILE A 18 5.81 -11.26 -4.32
C ILE A 18 6.33 -10.40 -3.17
N LEU A 19 5.76 -9.25 -3.00
CA LEU A 19 6.02 -8.42 -1.82
C LEU A 19 5.32 -9.05 -0.62
N SER A 20 6.10 -9.46 0.38
CA SER A 20 5.55 -10.06 1.61
C SER A 20 5.37 -9.04 2.73
N ASN A 21 6.35 -8.15 2.89
CA ASN A 21 6.31 -7.09 3.89
C ASN A 21 6.89 -5.80 3.32
N LEU A 22 6.37 -4.68 3.82
CA LEU A 22 6.90 -3.37 3.51
C LEU A 22 6.84 -2.49 4.76
N GLU A 23 7.93 -1.77 5.00
CA GLU A 23 8.00 -0.70 5.99
C GLU A 23 8.39 0.60 5.30
N LEU A 24 7.68 1.66 5.59
CA LEU A 24 7.93 3.01 5.11
C LEU A 24 8.15 3.93 6.30
N SER A 25 9.13 4.83 6.20
CA SER A 25 9.36 5.86 7.22
C SER A 25 9.70 7.18 6.54
N SER A 26 8.96 8.22 6.88
CA SER A 26 9.27 9.59 6.52
C SER A 26 10.27 10.16 7.53
N LEU A 27 11.37 10.72 7.05
CA LEU A 27 12.47 11.21 7.89
C LEU A 27 12.45 12.73 8.03
N THR A 28 11.96 13.43 7.03
CA THR A 28 11.89 14.89 7.02
C THR A 28 10.46 15.38 6.76
N HIS A 29 10.18 16.57 7.29
CA HIS A 29 8.90 17.24 7.12
C HIS A 29 8.91 18.28 6.00
N ASN A 30 10.11 18.71 5.57
CA ASN A 30 10.28 19.74 4.56
C ASN A 30 10.97 19.13 3.35
N ILE A 31 10.20 18.75 2.35
CA ILE A 31 10.73 18.41 1.03
C ILE A 31 11.05 19.75 0.34
N VAL A 32 12.30 20.15 0.39
CA VAL A 32 12.73 21.49 -0.08
C VAL A 32 12.91 21.52 -1.59
N ASN A 33 13.27 20.39 -2.20
CA ASN A 33 13.57 20.37 -3.64
C ASN A 33 13.21 19.05 -4.30
N LEU A 34 12.08 19.01 -5.02
CA LEU A 34 11.66 17.84 -5.79
C LEU A 34 12.38 17.70 -7.15
N LYS A 35 13.23 18.67 -7.53
CA LYS A 35 13.88 18.66 -8.85
C LYS A 35 15.01 17.63 -8.96
N ASN A 36 15.64 17.31 -7.85
CA ASN A 36 16.77 16.37 -7.80
C ASN A 36 16.50 15.30 -6.76
N ILE A 37 15.76 14.27 -7.12
CA ILE A 37 15.49 13.12 -6.25
C ILE A 37 16.49 12.01 -6.59
N PHE A 38 17.20 11.55 -5.60
CA PHE A 38 18.15 10.45 -5.67
C PHE A 38 17.56 9.21 -4.99
N LEU A 39 17.77 8.06 -5.61
CA LEU A 39 17.40 6.76 -5.07
C LEU A 39 18.67 5.96 -4.81
N LYS A 40 18.84 5.51 -3.57
CA LYS A 40 19.85 4.51 -3.21
C LYS A 40 19.14 3.22 -2.88
N VAL A 41 19.52 2.13 -3.50
CA VAL A 41 18.95 0.80 -3.29
C VAL A 41 20.03 -0.15 -2.81
N PHE A 42 19.77 -0.81 -1.70
CA PHE A 42 20.64 -1.81 -1.10
C PHE A 42 19.87 -3.12 -0.97
N THR A 43 20.59 -4.23 -1.10
CA THR A 43 20.05 -5.56 -0.84
C THR A 43 20.74 -6.17 0.36
N SER A 44 20.01 -7.00 1.10
CA SER A 44 20.52 -7.77 2.23
C SER A 44 19.68 -9.01 2.47
N GLN A 45 20.17 -9.92 3.29
CA GLN A 45 19.46 -11.14 3.70
C GLN A 45 18.92 -11.91 2.49
N GLN A 46 19.82 -12.24 1.58
CA GLN A 46 19.47 -13.04 0.41
C GLN A 46 19.32 -14.50 0.81
N GLU A 47 18.23 -15.11 0.39
CA GLU A 47 17.94 -16.53 0.59
C GLU A 47 18.03 -17.26 -0.75
N TYR A 48 18.67 -18.42 -0.75
CA TYR A 48 18.89 -19.22 -1.95
C TYR A 48 18.36 -20.63 -1.77
N GLU A 49 17.80 -21.21 -2.82
CA GLU A 49 17.55 -22.64 -2.89
C GLU A 49 18.88 -23.43 -2.92
N LYS A 50 18.79 -24.76 -2.69
CA LYS A 50 19.97 -25.66 -2.83
C LYS A 50 20.60 -25.62 -4.23
N SER A 51 19.84 -25.24 -5.24
CA SER A 51 20.27 -25.05 -6.62
C SER A 51 21.09 -23.76 -6.85
N GLY A 52 21.21 -22.89 -5.84
CA GLY A 52 21.84 -21.58 -5.96
C GLY A 52 20.93 -20.50 -6.53
N VAL A 53 19.65 -20.77 -6.75
CA VAL A 53 18.68 -19.79 -7.25
C VAL A 53 18.20 -18.90 -6.09
N LEU A 54 18.24 -17.58 -6.28
CA LEU A 54 17.73 -16.59 -5.33
C LEU A 54 16.21 -16.72 -5.19
N VAL A 55 15.70 -16.90 -3.97
CA VAL A 55 14.26 -17.07 -3.69
C VAL A 55 13.65 -15.99 -2.81
N ALA A 56 14.46 -15.27 -2.06
CA ALA A 56 13.99 -14.10 -1.31
C ALA A 56 15.13 -13.13 -1.01
N GLN A 57 14.79 -11.87 -0.82
CA GLN A 57 15.74 -10.86 -0.31
C GLN A 57 15.04 -9.65 0.29
N ASN A 58 15.78 -8.93 1.12
CA ASN A 58 15.39 -7.62 1.59
C ASN A 58 15.98 -6.52 0.70
N PHE A 59 15.17 -5.49 0.47
CA PHE A 59 15.61 -4.22 -0.12
C PHE A 59 15.50 -3.11 0.93
N LEU A 60 16.51 -2.27 0.98
CA LEU A 60 16.45 -0.96 1.62
C LEU A 60 16.53 0.09 0.51
N VAL A 61 15.51 0.92 0.41
CA VAL A 61 15.47 2.05 -0.52
C VAL A 61 15.49 3.34 0.27
N ILE A 62 16.44 4.20 -0.06
CA ILE A 62 16.58 5.52 0.51
C ILE A 62 16.27 6.54 -0.58
N VAL A 63 15.35 7.43 -0.29
CA VAL A 63 15.03 8.58 -1.15
C VAL A 63 15.65 9.81 -0.52
N SER A 64 16.43 10.58 -1.30
CA SER A 64 17.14 11.79 -0.85
C SER A 64 16.92 12.91 -1.86
N ASP A 65 16.95 14.17 -1.38
CA ASP A 65 16.99 15.38 -2.25
C ASP A 65 18.41 15.85 -2.56
N GLY A 66 19.42 15.04 -2.21
CA GLY A 66 20.83 15.35 -2.34
C GLY A 66 21.45 15.97 -1.09
N ASN A 67 20.67 16.57 -0.22
CA ASN A 67 21.14 17.18 1.03
C ASN A 67 20.76 16.34 2.24
N GLN A 68 19.60 15.70 2.22
CA GLN A 68 19.10 14.88 3.32
C GLN A 68 18.29 13.70 2.79
N ASP A 69 18.22 12.66 3.60
CA ASP A 69 17.32 11.56 3.35
C ASP A 69 15.88 11.99 3.71
N ILE A 70 14.98 11.80 2.74
CA ILE A 70 13.56 12.19 2.87
C ILE A 70 12.76 11.03 3.39
N PHE A 71 13.10 9.82 2.93
CA PHE A 71 12.24 8.66 3.08
C PHE A 71 13.05 7.36 3.02
N HIS A 72 12.72 6.43 3.90
CA HIS A 72 13.25 5.06 3.87
C HIS A 72 12.14 4.05 3.61
N SER A 73 12.44 3.06 2.80
CA SER A 73 11.56 1.90 2.59
C SER A 73 12.35 0.61 2.76
N LYS A 74 11.84 -0.30 3.56
CA LYS A 74 12.34 -1.68 3.66
C LYS A 74 11.29 -2.61 3.08
N MET A 75 11.71 -3.51 2.21
CA MET A 75 10.83 -4.47 1.56
C MET A 75 11.42 -5.87 1.68
N PHE A 76 10.57 -6.84 2.02
CA PHE A 76 10.90 -8.25 1.90
C PHE A 76 10.16 -8.83 0.70
N VAL A 77 10.93 -9.31 -0.27
CA VAL A 77 10.43 -9.81 -1.56
C VAL A 77 10.79 -11.28 -1.69
N LYS A 78 9.82 -12.08 -2.14
CA LYS A 78 10.00 -13.48 -2.52
C LYS A 78 9.94 -13.63 -4.03
N TYR A 79 10.74 -14.53 -4.55
CA TYR A 79 10.76 -14.91 -5.97
C TYR A 79 10.20 -16.32 -6.12
N ILE A 80 9.18 -16.47 -6.92
CA ILE A 80 8.60 -17.78 -7.21
C ILE A 80 8.56 -18.02 -8.70
N LYS A 81 8.79 -19.26 -9.10
CA LYS A 81 8.68 -19.67 -10.52
C LYS A 81 7.30 -19.33 -11.05
N GLU A 82 7.22 -18.85 -12.27
CA GLU A 82 5.95 -18.49 -12.92
C GLU A 82 4.97 -19.66 -12.94
N THR A 83 5.45 -20.89 -13.12
CA THR A 83 4.62 -22.09 -13.05
C THR A 83 3.98 -22.30 -11.68
N THR A 84 4.71 -22.00 -10.59
CA THR A 84 4.19 -22.05 -9.21
C THR A 84 3.21 -20.91 -8.97
N TYR A 85 3.53 -19.70 -9.42
CA TYR A 85 2.63 -18.57 -9.38
C TYR A 85 1.29 -18.89 -10.02
N ASN A 86 1.32 -19.42 -11.25
CA ASN A 86 0.12 -19.78 -11.99
C ASN A 86 -0.71 -20.87 -11.29
N LYS A 87 -0.06 -21.83 -10.61
CA LYS A 87 -0.76 -22.83 -9.80
C LYS A 87 -1.49 -22.20 -8.62
N ILE A 88 -0.81 -21.32 -7.87
CA ILE A 88 -1.40 -20.59 -6.75
C ILE A 88 -2.61 -19.76 -7.23
N ARG A 89 -2.47 -19.10 -8.37
CA ARG A 89 -3.53 -18.26 -8.93
C ARG A 89 -4.75 -19.06 -9.36
N LYS A 90 -4.55 -20.18 -10.03
CA LYS A 90 -5.66 -21.06 -10.50
C LYS A 90 -6.43 -21.72 -9.35
N SER A 91 -5.79 -21.93 -8.20
CA SER A 91 -6.43 -22.61 -7.07
C SER A 91 -7.29 -21.70 -6.21
N ASN A 92 -7.14 -20.39 -6.33
CA ASN A 92 -7.67 -19.46 -5.33
C ASN A 92 -9.01 -18.81 -5.68
N VAL A 93 -9.39 -18.67 -6.96
CA VAL A 93 -10.64 -17.98 -7.34
C VAL A 93 -11.19 -18.52 -8.65
N SER A 94 -12.45 -18.95 -8.66
CA SER A 94 -13.24 -19.00 -9.89
C SER A 94 -13.69 -17.58 -10.21
N TYR A 95 -13.00 -16.93 -11.13
CA TYR A 95 -13.31 -15.54 -11.52
C TYR A 95 -14.71 -15.39 -12.13
N ASP A 96 -15.30 -16.48 -12.60
CA ASP A 96 -16.60 -16.49 -13.27
C ASP A 96 -17.75 -16.18 -12.32
N ASP A 97 -17.56 -16.43 -11.01
CA ASP A 97 -18.57 -16.20 -9.98
C ASP A 97 -18.58 -14.75 -9.46
N TYR A 98 -17.54 -13.97 -9.74
CA TYR A 98 -17.40 -12.61 -9.22
C TYR A 98 -17.17 -11.62 -10.36
N GLY A 99 -18.18 -10.83 -10.67
CA GLY A 99 -18.05 -9.74 -11.64
C GLY A 99 -17.02 -8.69 -11.23
N LEU A 100 -16.56 -7.89 -12.20
CA LEU A 100 -15.77 -6.69 -11.90
C LEU A 100 -16.60 -5.76 -11.02
N PRO A 101 -16.02 -5.20 -9.95
CA PRO A 101 -16.73 -4.26 -9.10
C PRO A 101 -17.14 -3.04 -9.95
N LYS A 102 -18.40 -2.64 -9.86
CA LYS A 102 -18.85 -1.40 -10.50
C LYS A 102 -18.14 -0.24 -9.83
N LEU A 103 -17.47 0.57 -10.64
CA LEU A 103 -16.88 1.81 -10.18
C LEU A 103 -18.02 2.71 -9.66
N GLN A 104 -17.90 3.13 -8.41
CA GLN A 104 -18.81 4.11 -7.84
C GLN A 104 -18.26 5.50 -8.09
N GLN A 105 -19.18 6.43 -8.39
CA GLN A 105 -18.79 7.83 -8.49
C GLN A 105 -18.34 8.30 -7.10
N SER A 106 -17.14 8.85 -7.05
CA SER A 106 -16.58 9.38 -5.81
C SER A 106 -17.43 10.57 -5.34
N ASP A 107 -17.87 10.54 -4.10
CA ASP A 107 -18.58 11.66 -3.51
C ASP A 107 -17.63 12.87 -3.42
N ARG A 108 -18.13 14.05 -3.72
CA ARG A 108 -17.40 15.33 -3.54
C ARG A 108 -16.88 15.50 -2.11
N PHE A 109 -17.56 14.90 -1.15
CA PHE A 109 -17.12 14.88 0.23
C PHE A 109 -15.77 14.19 0.41
N PHE A 110 -15.52 13.05 -0.24
CA PHE A 110 -14.22 12.38 -0.22
C PHE A 110 -13.14 13.25 -0.88
N LEU A 111 -13.44 13.85 -2.05
CA LEU A 111 -12.51 14.74 -2.76
C LEU A 111 -12.01 15.87 -1.86
N ASN A 112 -12.96 16.58 -1.25
CA ASN A 112 -12.66 17.72 -0.39
C ASN A 112 -11.88 17.30 0.87
N THR A 113 -12.31 16.21 1.50
CA THR A 113 -11.69 15.71 2.74
C THR A 113 -10.27 15.22 2.51
N LEU A 114 -10.02 14.56 1.38
CA LEU A 114 -8.70 14.01 1.05
C LEU A 114 -7.79 15.03 0.34
N GLY A 115 -8.33 16.17 -0.08
CA GLY A 115 -7.58 17.16 -0.86
C GLY A 115 -7.16 16.64 -2.24
N ILE A 116 -7.86 15.65 -2.78
CA ILE A 116 -7.58 15.04 -4.08
C ILE A 116 -8.31 15.80 -5.15
N VAL A 117 -7.59 16.35 -6.12
CA VAL A 117 -8.17 17.15 -7.21
C VAL A 117 -8.79 16.28 -8.30
N ASN A 118 -8.17 15.14 -8.62
CA ASN A 118 -8.63 14.23 -9.65
C ASN A 118 -9.37 13.05 -9.01
N ASP A 119 -10.67 12.94 -9.29
CA ASP A 119 -11.54 11.87 -8.78
C ASP A 119 -11.06 10.46 -9.15
N LYS A 120 -10.38 10.32 -10.30
CA LYS A 120 -9.78 9.04 -10.71
C LYS A 120 -8.71 8.52 -9.75
N ASN A 121 -8.16 9.38 -8.91
CA ASN A 121 -7.15 9.02 -7.91
C ASN A 121 -7.76 8.68 -6.54
N ILE A 122 -9.07 8.75 -6.41
CA ILE A 122 -9.75 8.27 -5.21
C ILE A 122 -9.89 6.76 -5.30
N LEU A 123 -9.32 6.08 -4.32
CA LEU A 123 -9.28 4.62 -4.24
C LEU A 123 -10.30 4.05 -3.27
N ILE A 124 -11.10 4.89 -2.64
CA ILE A 124 -12.10 4.48 -1.66
C ILE A 124 -13.49 5.02 -2.00
N SER A 125 -14.50 4.25 -1.67
CA SER A 125 -15.89 4.68 -1.70
C SER A 125 -16.62 4.09 -0.51
N ASP A 126 -17.87 4.46 -0.32
CA ASP A 126 -18.73 4.05 0.78
C ASP A 126 -17.97 4.09 2.12
N PHE A 127 -18.63 4.48 3.14
CA PHE A 127 -18.08 4.28 4.47
C PHE A 127 -19.19 3.89 5.44
N GLU A 128 -18.80 3.07 6.39
CA GLU A 128 -19.64 2.64 7.49
C GLU A 128 -18.87 2.90 8.79
N GLU A 129 -19.50 3.55 9.75
CA GLU A 129 -18.92 3.70 11.08
C GLU A 129 -19.04 2.39 11.85
N THR A 130 -17.92 2.00 12.47
CA THR A 130 -17.84 0.81 13.30
C THR A 130 -17.58 1.19 14.75
N LYS A 131 -17.68 0.26 15.68
CA LYS A 131 -17.50 0.52 17.14
C LYS A 131 -16.13 1.11 17.52
N GLY A 132 -15.19 1.24 16.63
CA GLY A 132 -13.84 1.76 16.96
C GLY A 132 -13.09 2.31 15.76
N GLY A 133 -13.78 2.54 14.66
CA GLY A 133 -13.17 3.01 13.43
C GLY A 133 -14.18 3.18 12.31
N ILE A 134 -13.73 2.94 11.11
CA ILE A 134 -14.56 2.97 9.90
C ILE A 134 -14.24 1.77 9.01
N LYS A 135 -15.20 1.41 8.18
CA LYS A 135 -15.03 0.52 7.06
C LYS A 135 -15.26 1.31 5.76
N THR A 136 -14.34 1.19 4.82
CA THR A 136 -14.48 1.75 3.47
C THR A 136 -14.40 0.63 2.44
N ARG A 137 -14.81 0.92 1.22
CA ARG A 137 -14.71 0.00 0.08
C ARG A 137 -13.57 0.43 -0.82
N LEU A 138 -12.77 -0.52 -1.29
CA LEU A 138 -11.79 -0.29 -2.35
C LEU A 138 -12.52 0.01 -3.67
N ASN A 139 -12.22 1.13 -4.31
CA ASN A 139 -12.88 1.66 -5.49
C ASN A 139 -11.86 2.13 -6.53
N VAL A 140 -11.22 1.19 -7.20
CA VAL A 140 -10.14 1.49 -8.15
C VAL A 140 -10.69 1.66 -9.56
N ASN A 141 -10.42 2.80 -10.18
CA ASN A 141 -10.68 2.98 -11.59
C ASN A 141 -9.63 2.22 -12.42
N LEU A 142 -10.01 1.07 -12.95
CA LEU A 142 -9.11 0.20 -13.73
C LEU A 142 -8.60 0.84 -15.03
N SER A 143 -9.20 1.96 -15.48
CA SER A 143 -8.71 2.73 -16.64
C SER A 143 -7.69 3.80 -16.27
N ASN A 144 -7.39 3.97 -14.97
CA ASN A 144 -6.42 4.97 -14.51
C ASN A 144 -4.99 4.43 -14.64
N THR A 145 -4.33 4.78 -15.74
CA THR A 145 -2.96 4.34 -16.03
C THR A 145 -1.91 4.95 -15.09
N SER A 146 -2.25 6.02 -14.36
CA SER A 146 -1.36 6.59 -13.33
C SER A 146 -1.23 5.69 -12.09
N ILE A 147 -2.19 4.81 -11.88
CA ILE A 147 -2.24 3.90 -10.74
C ILE A 147 -1.96 2.46 -11.18
N LEU A 148 -2.43 2.10 -12.38
CA LEU A 148 -2.28 0.77 -12.98
C LEU A 148 -1.50 0.91 -14.28
N GLU A 149 -0.18 0.85 -14.22
CA GLU A 149 0.71 1.01 -15.38
C GLU A 149 0.48 -0.06 -16.47
N HIS A 150 0.03 -1.24 -16.08
CA HIS A 150 -0.25 -2.36 -16.98
C HIS A 150 -1.35 -3.27 -16.41
N ARG A 151 -1.84 -4.19 -17.22
CA ARG A 151 -2.86 -5.14 -16.77
C ARG A 151 -2.28 -6.04 -15.68
N HIS A 152 -2.89 -5.98 -14.52
CA HIS A 152 -2.62 -6.85 -13.39
C HIS A 152 -3.78 -7.85 -13.23
N ASP A 153 -3.48 -8.99 -12.65
CA ASP A 153 -4.47 -9.99 -12.24
C ASP A 153 -4.92 -9.78 -10.79
N HIS A 154 -4.26 -8.85 -10.08
CA HIS A 154 -4.56 -8.46 -8.70
C HIS A 154 -4.17 -7.00 -8.47
N PHE A 155 -4.65 -6.39 -7.41
CA PHE A 155 -4.23 -5.04 -7.01
C PHE A 155 -2.80 -5.05 -6.47
N SER A 156 -1.99 -4.12 -6.97
CA SER A 156 -0.61 -3.98 -6.50
C SER A 156 -0.56 -3.43 -5.07
N ALA A 157 0.54 -3.71 -4.37
CA ALA A 157 0.76 -3.20 -3.02
C ALA A 157 0.66 -1.67 -2.93
N VAL A 158 1.08 -0.95 -3.98
CA VAL A 158 1.01 0.52 -4.03
C VAL A 158 -0.44 1.01 -3.97
N VAL A 159 -1.32 0.38 -4.75
CA VAL A 159 -2.77 0.67 -4.72
C VAL A 159 -3.36 0.43 -3.32
N LEU A 160 -3.00 -0.69 -2.70
CA LEU A 160 -3.50 -1.06 -1.37
C LEU A 160 -3.00 -0.11 -0.29
N ILE A 161 -1.72 0.29 -0.36
CA ILE A 161 -1.12 1.27 0.56
C ILE A 161 -1.84 2.61 0.45
N ASP A 162 -2.01 3.12 -0.77
CA ASP A 162 -2.65 4.42 -0.99
C ASP A 162 -4.12 4.40 -0.53
N ALA A 163 -4.85 3.32 -0.81
CA ALA A 163 -6.22 3.16 -0.35
C ALA A 163 -6.32 3.13 1.20
N VAL A 164 -5.37 2.47 1.89
CA VAL A 164 -5.30 2.48 3.36
C VAL A 164 -4.97 3.87 3.89
N ILE A 165 -4.05 4.60 3.24
CA ILE A 165 -3.71 5.99 3.61
C ILE A 165 -4.94 6.88 3.43
N GLN A 166 -5.64 6.79 2.30
CA GLN A 166 -6.85 7.57 2.04
C GLN A 166 -7.94 7.28 3.08
N SER A 167 -8.21 6.01 3.38
CA SER A 167 -9.16 5.61 4.43
C SER A 167 -8.78 6.15 5.80
N SER A 168 -7.49 6.10 6.12
CA SER A 168 -6.95 6.60 7.41
C SER A 168 -7.08 8.11 7.53
N ILE A 169 -6.71 8.88 6.49
CA ILE A 169 -6.86 10.34 6.47
C ILE A 169 -8.33 10.71 6.57
N PHE A 170 -9.21 9.99 5.87
CA PHE A 170 -10.65 10.21 5.95
C PHE A 170 -11.17 10.01 7.38
N TYR A 171 -10.77 8.92 8.04
CA TYR A 171 -11.08 8.66 9.45
C TYR A 171 -10.60 9.80 10.37
N LEU A 172 -9.33 10.19 10.22
CA LEU A 172 -8.73 11.24 11.04
C LEU A 172 -9.43 12.59 10.84
N SER A 173 -9.77 12.95 9.62
CA SER A 173 -10.47 14.21 9.31
C SER A 173 -11.88 14.26 9.91
N LYS A 174 -12.55 13.12 10.02
CA LYS A 174 -13.88 13.04 10.68
C LYS A 174 -13.80 13.20 12.20
N HIS A 175 -12.79 12.64 12.81
CA HIS A 175 -12.72 12.52 14.27
C HIS A 175 -11.80 13.56 14.94
N PHE A 176 -10.95 14.24 14.17
CA PHE A 176 -9.96 15.21 14.67
C PHE A 176 -9.97 16.48 13.80
N HIS A 177 -11.01 17.28 13.99
CA HIS A 177 -11.19 18.52 13.23
C HIS A 177 -10.06 19.52 13.45
N GLY A 178 -9.68 20.22 12.38
CA GLY A 178 -8.69 21.31 12.45
C GLY A 178 -7.23 20.87 12.41
N SER A 179 -6.94 19.57 12.42
CA SER A 179 -5.56 19.06 12.32
C SER A 179 -5.24 18.59 10.91
N ARG A 180 -4.06 18.93 10.42
CA ARG A 180 -3.47 18.29 9.25
C ARG A 180 -2.68 17.06 9.69
N TRP A 181 -2.87 15.96 9.00
CA TRP A 181 -2.22 14.69 9.32
C TRP A 181 -1.24 14.30 8.22
N ARG A 182 -0.04 13.96 8.64
CA ARG A 182 1.02 13.49 7.74
C ARG A 182 1.41 12.06 8.08
N LEU A 183 1.64 11.25 7.04
CA LEU A 183 2.20 9.92 7.21
C LEU A 183 3.61 10.02 7.80
N LYS A 184 3.83 9.43 8.97
CA LYS A 184 5.14 9.27 9.60
C LYS A 184 5.75 7.93 9.24
N SER A 185 5.00 6.86 9.41
CA SER A 185 5.45 5.52 9.04
C SER A 185 4.29 4.60 8.72
N LEU A 186 4.58 3.57 7.96
CA LEU A 186 3.66 2.50 7.60
C LEU A 186 4.40 1.18 7.62
N LYS A 187 3.76 0.16 8.20
CA LYS A 187 4.18 -1.23 8.09
C LYS A 187 3.03 -2.02 7.48
N SER A 188 3.35 -2.90 6.55
CA SER A 188 2.36 -3.78 5.94
C SER A 188 2.85 -5.20 5.85
N LYS A 189 1.92 -6.13 5.93
CA LYS A 189 2.10 -7.55 5.71
C LYS A 189 1.06 -8.03 4.73
N TYR A 190 1.51 -8.67 3.67
CA TYR A 190 0.64 -9.21 2.62
C TYR A 190 0.56 -10.73 2.77
N ASN A 191 -0.64 -11.21 3.11
CA ASN A 191 -0.89 -12.62 3.37
C ASN A 191 -1.42 -13.33 2.11
N ARG A 192 -2.16 -12.58 1.27
CA ARG A 192 -2.82 -13.07 0.05
C ARG A 192 -2.88 -11.97 -1.00
N PHE A 193 -3.05 -12.36 -2.25
CA PHE A 193 -3.38 -11.42 -3.31
C PHE A 193 -4.78 -10.82 -3.10
N VAL A 194 -4.92 -9.55 -3.41
CA VAL A 194 -6.22 -8.87 -3.47
C VAL A 194 -6.62 -8.81 -4.93
N GLU A 195 -7.64 -9.61 -5.26
CA GLU A 195 -8.09 -9.81 -6.63
C GLU A 195 -8.81 -8.56 -7.17
N ILE A 196 -8.75 -8.36 -8.51
CA ILE A 196 -9.47 -7.25 -9.16
C ILE A 196 -10.99 -7.48 -9.14
N VAL A 197 -11.44 -8.70 -8.93
CA VAL A 197 -12.85 -9.09 -8.90
C VAL A 197 -13.41 -9.13 -7.48
N GLY A 198 -14.73 -8.98 -7.37
CA GLY A 198 -15.42 -9.03 -6.08
C GLY A 198 -15.27 -7.74 -5.27
N PHE A 199 -15.77 -7.78 -4.05
CA PHE A 199 -15.75 -6.65 -3.14
C PHE A 199 -14.56 -6.74 -2.19
N THR A 200 -13.85 -5.64 -2.06
CA THR A 200 -12.75 -5.51 -1.11
C THR A 200 -13.07 -4.37 -0.15
N THR A 201 -12.94 -4.63 1.13
CA THR A 201 -13.14 -3.64 2.19
C THR A 201 -11.84 -3.34 2.90
N ILE A 202 -11.77 -2.13 3.44
CA ILE A 202 -10.67 -1.63 4.26
C ILE A 202 -11.26 -1.29 5.61
N ASP A 203 -10.94 -2.08 6.62
CA ASP A 203 -11.35 -1.86 8.00
C ASP A 203 -10.28 -1.07 8.71
N ILE A 204 -10.63 0.12 9.17
CA ILE A 204 -9.76 1.03 9.91
C ILE A 204 -10.17 1.01 11.38
N SER A 205 -9.20 0.80 12.26
CA SER A 205 -9.39 0.92 13.70
C SER A 205 -8.31 1.78 14.33
N LYS A 206 -8.69 2.60 15.31
CA LYS A 206 -7.75 3.37 16.10
C LYS A 206 -7.08 2.45 17.12
N TYR A 207 -5.75 2.46 17.15
CA TYR A 207 -5.02 1.82 18.24
C TYR A 207 -5.15 2.65 19.51
N ARG A 208 -5.71 2.05 20.57
CA ARG A 208 -5.83 2.67 21.89
C ARG A 208 -4.49 2.54 22.63
N GLY A 209 -3.59 3.50 22.50
CA GLY A 209 -2.33 3.32 23.21
C GLY A 209 -1.31 4.44 23.17
N VAL A 210 -1.64 5.62 22.68
CA VAL A 210 -0.69 6.74 22.76
C VAL A 210 -1.40 7.96 23.35
N ASN A 211 -1.27 8.13 24.66
CA ASN A 211 -1.58 9.37 25.32
C ASN A 211 -0.40 10.32 25.11
N PHE A 212 -0.68 11.58 24.72
CA PHE A 212 0.22 12.75 24.75
C PHE A 212 1.29 12.86 23.65
N SER A 213 1.14 12.24 22.50
CA SER A 213 1.94 12.62 21.34
C SER A 213 1.04 13.14 20.23
N ASP A 214 1.55 14.08 19.42
CA ASP A 214 0.93 14.53 18.17
C ASP A 214 0.80 13.42 17.15
N GLU A 215 0.88 12.16 17.59
CA GLU A 215 0.92 10.96 16.76
C GLU A 215 -0.27 10.05 17.05
N ILE A 216 -0.87 9.56 15.98
CA ILE A 216 -1.93 8.54 16.06
C ILE A 216 -1.49 7.31 15.28
N ARG A 217 -1.61 6.15 15.92
CA ARG A 217 -1.49 4.86 15.25
C ARG A 217 -2.86 4.38 14.82
N ILE A 218 -2.93 3.93 13.59
CA ILE A 218 -4.09 3.32 12.97
C ILE A 218 -3.70 1.91 12.55
N GLU A 219 -4.53 0.94 12.91
CA GLU A 219 -4.47 -0.42 12.40
C GLU A 219 -5.51 -0.55 11.29
N ALA A 220 -5.10 -1.15 10.16
CA ALA A 220 -5.99 -1.36 9.03
C ALA A 220 -5.88 -2.79 8.52
N LYS A 221 -6.98 -3.32 8.04
CA LYS A 221 -7.06 -4.64 7.40
C LYS A 221 -7.75 -4.51 6.06
N ILE A 222 -7.18 -5.14 5.05
CA ILE A 222 -7.85 -5.34 3.78
C ILE A 222 -8.49 -6.72 3.81
N ILE A 223 -9.79 -6.76 3.57
CA ILE A 223 -10.60 -7.96 3.62
C ILE A 223 -11.26 -8.18 2.27
N GLN A 224 -11.10 -9.36 1.72
CA GLN A 224 -11.75 -9.79 0.49
C GLN A 224 -12.23 -11.22 0.65
N PHE A 225 -13.42 -11.55 0.14
CA PHE A 225 -14.06 -12.87 0.28
C PHE A 225 -14.16 -13.37 1.74
N GLY A 226 -14.35 -12.43 2.69
CA GLY A 226 -14.44 -12.73 4.12
C GLY A 226 -13.11 -13.01 4.81
N GLU A 227 -11.99 -12.93 4.12
CA GLU A 227 -10.66 -13.23 4.65
C GLU A 227 -9.74 -12.00 4.64
N VAL A 228 -8.87 -11.92 5.65
CA VAL A 228 -7.86 -10.85 5.74
C VAL A 228 -6.75 -11.12 4.74
N SER A 229 -6.67 -10.28 3.72
CA SER A 229 -5.64 -10.34 2.69
C SER A 229 -4.36 -9.60 3.07
N SER A 230 -4.49 -8.50 3.81
CA SER A 230 -3.33 -7.72 4.23
C SER A 230 -3.61 -6.98 5.55
N ASP A 231 -2.55 -6.82 6.34
CA ASP A 231 -2.56 -6.08 7.60
C ASP A 231 -1.65 -4.86 7.47
N PHE A 232 -2.07 -3.74 8.07
CA PHE A 232 -1.31 -2.49 8.08
C PHE A 232 -1.30 -1.87 9.47
N SER A 233 -0.16 -1.28 9.83
CA SER A 233 -0.01 -0.39 10.97
C SER A 233 0.55 0.93 10.48
N VAL A 234 -0.21 2.00 10.63
CA VAL A 234 0.10 3.32 10.08
C VAL A 234 0.20 4.34 11.20
N ILE A 235 1.26 5.11 11.21
CA ILE A 235 1.45 6.21 12.17
C ILE A 235 1.34 7.52 11.43
N PHE A 236 0.43 8.37 11.89
CA PHE A 236 0.29 9.74 11.44
C PHE A 236 0.76 10.70 12.53
N LYS A 237 1.32 11.81 12.10
CA LYS A 237 1.68 12.93 12.96
C LYS A 237 0.83 14.14 12.61
N SER A 238 0.31 14.82 13.64
CA SER A 238 -0.42 16.08 13.47
C SER A 238 0.57 17.23 13.26
N ASP A 239 0.26 18.09 12.30
CA ASP A 239 0.84 19.41 12.19
C ASP A 239 -0.02 20.35 13.02
N ASN A 240 0.35 20.54 14.28
CA ASN A 240 -0.23 21.61 15.08
C ASN A 240 0.33 22.93 14.55
N TYR A 241 -0.56 23.80 14.07
CA TYR A 241 -0.28 25.21 13.81
C TYR A 241 -0.52 26.02 15.07
#